data_90f32b3436d24b46b64b4c7a1a3aa73c
#
_entry.id   90f32b3436d24b46b64b4c7a1a3aa73c
#
_cell.length_a   1.000
_cell.length_b   1.000
_cell.length_c   1.000
_cell.angle_alpha   90.00
_cell.angle_beta   90.00
_cell.angle_gamma   90.00
#
_symmetry.space_group_name_H-M   'P 1'
#
loop_
_entity.id
_entity.type
_entity.pdbx_description
1 polymer ?
#
loop_
_entity_poly.entity_id
_entity_poly.type
_entity_poly.pdbx_seq_one_letter_code
_entity_poly.pdbx_strand_id
1 'polypeptide(L)'
;NRRLLLLDRDLANPTVVGDTTPATGNAYAGRTGGLLAYRGDSSLFVDPASLSMLVIAPDGKLTSRVMSVPRSQDVGFMASAAGNANMDNSGRVIYRGMPAFAMLARQMSANGTPVFQAPDMPDTTAVLRINVSTRALDTIGFIKIPKVKMDVQNVDGRISMRSMANPLPLVDDFAVLSDGSIALIRGRDYHIDWVRPDGTKESTAKIPFDWKRLTEEDKIAFIDSVKAYRERMGPNAPMPGGMGGVPNINMQIGGTPGGGGGGPGQRTMVLGDGPQPRPNPAGGAPGGAPGGAPVVQPLLFVPADELPDYQPPFFSGAARADADGRLWIRTIPTKGLAGGPVYDVIDNAGELVERVQVPADRSIVGFGAGGVVYLRVGATNKIEKASAK
;
A
#
# COMPACT_ATOMS: atom_id res chain seq x y z
N ASN A 1 6.85 19.03 -7.57
CA ASN A 1 7.19 19.82 -6.38
C ASN A 1 7.00 18.97 -5.15
N ARG A 2 8.07 18.77 -4.38
CA ARG A 2 8.01 18.13 -3.07
C ARG A 2 7.70 19.24 -2.06
N ARG A 3 6.47 19.31 -1.59
CA ARG A 3 6.12 20.25 -0.53
C ARG A 3 5.13 19.59 0.40
N LEU A 4 5.42 19.65 1.68
CA LEU A 4 4.46 19.40 2.73
C LEU A 4 3.80 20.74 3.05
N LEU A 5 2.49 20.77 3.00
CA LEU A 5 1.70 21.99 3.25
C LEU A 5 0.79 21.76 4.44
N LEU A 6 0.76 22.72 5.34
CA LEU A 6 -0.28 22.86 6.36
C LEU A 6 -1.32 23.83 5.81
N LEU A 7 -2.59 23.44 5.89
CA LEU A 7 -3.76 24.22 5.50
C LEU A 7 -4.65 24.39 6.73
N ASP A 8 -5.39 25.47 6.78
CA ASP A 8 -6.44 25.62 7.78
C ASP A 8 -7.66 24.72 7.48
N ARG A 9 -8.67 24.75 8.36
CA ARG A 9 -9.89 23.93 8.22
C ARG A 9 -10.69 24.21 6.96
N ASP A 10 -10.49 25.37 6.35
CA ASP A 10 -11.17 25.79 5.12
C ASP A 10 -10.31 25.60 3.88
N LEU A 11 -9.21 24.86 4.03
CA LEU A 11 -8.23 24.56 2.98
C LEU A 11 -7.57 25.82 2.41
N ALA A 12 -7.51 26.87 3.22
CA ALA A 12 -6.88 28.16 2.90
C ALA A 12 -5.52 28.30 3.59
N ASN A 13 -4.85 29.42 3.35
CA ASN A 13 -3.63 29.85 4.03
C ASN A 13 -2.50 28.79 4.04
N PRO A 14 -2.04 28.29 2.87
CA PRO A 14 -1.04 27.25 2.80
C PRO A 14 0.29 27.71 3.38
N THR A 15 0.76 27.00 4.41
CA THR A 15 2.09 27.18 4.99
C THR A 15 2.97 26.01 4.60
N VAL A 16 4.18 26.29 4.10
CA VAL A 16 5.16 25.23 3.75
C VAL A 16 5.79 24.72 5.03
N VAL A 17 5.70 23.41 5.24
CA VAL A 17 6.28 22.70 6.38
C VAL A 17 7.53 21.96 5.95
N GLY A 18 8.60 22.13 6.68
CA GLY A 18 9.86 21.46 6.38
C GLY A 18 10.61 22.05 5.18
N ASP A 19 11.81 21.59 4.99
CA ASP A 19 12.70 22.05 3.94
C ASP A 19 13.03 20.90 2.98
N THR A 20 13.00 21.19 1.68
CA THR A 20 13.35 20.22 0.64
C THR A 20 14.83 20.24 0.29
N THR A 21 15.60 21.13 0.87
CA THR A 21 17.06 21.21 0.65
C THR A 21 17.78 20.34 1.67
N PRO A 22 18.74 19.50 1.26
CA PRO A 22 19.47 18.62 2.18
C PRO A 22 20.40 19.35 3.15
N ALA A 23 20.47 20.66 3.09
CA ALA A 23 21.40 21.47 3.89
C ALA A 23 20.90 21.78 5.31
N THR A 24 19.64 21.49 5.64
CA THR A 24 19.06 21.82 6.93
C THR A 24 18.62 20.56 7.69
N GLY A 25 18.70 20.61 9.04
CA GLY A 25 18.26 19.51 9.91
C GLY A 25 16.75 19.20 9.84
N ASN A 26 15.99 20.06 9.17
CA ASN A 26 14.54 19.93 8.96
C ASN A 26 14.19 19.44 7.55
N ALA A 27 15.18 18.99 6.77
CA ALA A 27 14.98 18.51 5.44
C ALA A 27 14.40 17.08 5.43
N TYR A 28 13.53 16.81 4.49
CA TYR A 28 13.11 15.45 4.15
C TYR A 28 13.60 15.08 2.76
N ALA A 29 14.09 13.84 2.61
CA ALA A 29 14.77 13.39 1.39
C ALA A 29 13.83 12.68 0.41
N GLY A 30 12.75 12.08 0.90
CA GLY A 30 11.85 11.23 0.11
C GLY A 30 10.88 11.99 -0.78
N ARG A 31 10.45 11.33 -1.88
CA ARG A 31 9.34 11.81 -2.73
C ARG A 31 7.98 11.30 -2.24
N THR A 32 8.00 10.19 -1.53
CA THR A 32 6.84 9.52 -0.99
C THR A 32 7.00 9.47 0.51
N GLY A 33 6.22 10.26 1.22
CA GLY A 33 6.14 10.23 2.67
C GLY A 33 4.75 9.84 3.12
N GLY A 34 4.60 9.48 4.39
CA GLY A 34 3.31 9.24 5.03
C GLY A 34 3.09 10.25 6.16
N LEU A 35 1.85 10.67 6.32
CA LEU A 35 1.42 11.48 7.46
C LEU A 35 0.56 10.61 8.37
N LEU A 36 0.91 10.61 9.66
CA LEU A 36 0.15 9.94 10.72
C LEU A 36 -0.27 10.99 11.75
N ALA A 37 -1.44 10.82 12.34
CA ALA A 37 -1.79 11.59 13.54
C ALA A 37 -0.77 11.27 14.64
N TYR A 38 -0.43 12.28 15.45
CA TYR A 38 0.49 12.14 16.57
C TYR A 38 -0.10 12.83 17.82
N ARG A 39 0.58 12.71 18.96
CA ARG A 39 0.11 13.22 20.25
C ARG A 39 -0.15 14.72 20.20
N GLY A 40 -1.24 15.18 20.84
CA GLY A 40 -1.54 16.58 21.05
C GLY A 40 -1.69 17.37 19.75
N ASP A 41 -2.53 16.93 18.84
CA ASP A 41 -2.80 17.56 17.53
C ASP A 41 -1.58 17.73 16.61
N SER A 42 -0.45 17.10 16.97
CA SER A 42 0.73 17.03 16.10
C SER A 42 0.56 15.98 15.02
N SER A 43 1.41 16.03 14.00
CA SER A 43 1.51 15.02 12.96
C SER A 43 2.90 14.41 12.93
N LEU A 44 2.97 13.14 12.55
CA LEU A 44 4.23 12.44 12.32
C LEU A 44 4.41 12.24 10.82
N PHE A 45 5.43 12.84 10.26
CA PHE A 45 5.80 12.63 8.86
C PHE A 45 6.88 11.55 8.77
N VAL A 46 6.54 10.45 8.13
CA VAL A 46 7.47 9.33 7.88
C VAL A 46 8.20 9.57 6.57
N ASP A 47 9.50 9.70 6.61
CA ASP A 47 10.37 9.84 5.43
C ASP A 47 11.13 8.53 5.14
N PRO A 48 10.69 7.74 4.15
CA PRO A 48 11.33 6.47 3.82
C PRO A 48 12.78 6.61 3.36
N ALA A 49 13.14 7.74 2.76
CA ALA A 49 14.47 7.90 2.18
C ALA A 49 15.55 8.14 3.24
N SER A 50 15.19 8.82 4.33
CA SER A 50 16.10 9.04 5.47
C SER A 50 15.88 8.06 6.60
N LEU A 51 14.89 7.17 6.51
CA LEU A 51 14.46 6.26 7.59
C LEU A 51 14.16 7.00 8.89
N SER A 52 13.62 8.21 8.77
CA SER A 52 13.33 9.08 9.89
C SER A 52 11.85 9.48 9.94
N MET A 53 11.44 9.97 11.09
CA MET A 53 10.11 10.49 11.34
C MET A 53 10.24 11.91 11.91
N LEU A 54 9.62 12.87 11.24
CA LEU A 54 9.62 14.27 11.67
C LEU A 54 8.32 14.57 12.41
N VAL A 55 8.41 15.17 13.59
CA VAL A 55 7.24 15.62 14.34
C VAL A 55 6.89 17.05 13.91
N ILE A 56 5.67 17.21 13.42
CA ILE A 56 5.10 18.49 12.99
C ILE A 56 4.13 18.96 14.07
N ALA A 57 4.42 20.07 14.68
CA ALA A 57 3.54 20.69 15.66
C ALA A 57 2.26 21.25 15.00
N PRO A 58 1.18 21.52 15.76
CA PRO A 58 -0.09 22.06 15.22
C PRO A 58 0.07 23.38 14.46
N ASP A 59 1.09 24.19 14.80
CA ASP A 59 1.43 25.45 14.11
C ASP A 59 2.28 25.24 12.85
N GLY A 60 2.52 23.99 12.44
CA GLY A 60 3.32 23.63 11.27
C GLY A 60 4.83 23.67 11.49
N LYS A 61 5.31 23.98 12.67
CA LYS A 61 6.74 23.96 12.95
C LYS A 61 7.23 22.54 13.14
N LEU A 62 8.36 22.23 12.56
CA LEU A 62 9.09 21.01 12.87
C LEU A 62 9.71 21.13 14.26
N THR A 63 9.38 20.17 15.12
CA THR A 63 10.11 20.07 16.37
C THR A 63 11.52 19.58 16.08
N SER A 64 12.49 19.92 16.92
CA SER A 64 13.88 19.48 16.79
C SER A 64 14.06 17.97 16.94
N ARG A 65 12.99 17.22 17.16
CA ARG A 65 13.01 15.81 17.43
C ARG A 65 12.77 15.02 16.13
N VAL A 66 13.85 14.52 15.57
CA VAL A 66 13.84 13.52 14.52
C VAL A 66 13.97 12.13 15.18
N MET A 67 13.05 11.24 14.88
CA MET A 67 13.06 9.87 15.38
C MET A 67 13.43 8.92 14.24
N SER A 68 14.27 7.94 14.51
CA SER A 68 14.54 6.89 13.54
C SER A 68 13.34 5.93 13.43
N VAL A 69 13.08 5.44 12.23
CA VAL A 69 12.06 4.42 12.01
C VAL A 69 12.45 3.15 12.79
N PRO A 70 11.55 2.58 13.58
CA PRO A 70 11.88 1.44 14.44
C PRO A 70 12.35 0.20 13.70
N ARG A 71 11.73 -0.09 12.54
CA ARG A 71 12.09 -1.20 11.66
C ARG A 71 12.20 -0.69 10.22
N SER A 72 13.40 -0.67 9.68
CA SER A 72 13.67 -0.14 8.34
C SER A 72 12.94 -0.89 7.22
N GLN A 73 12.76 -2.20 7.37
CA GLN A 73 12.03 -3.02 6.38
C GLN A 73 10.55 -2.67 6.29
N ASP A 74 9.96 -2.11 7.34
CA ASP A 74 8.53 -1.81 7.40
C ASP A 74 8.20 -0.36 6.99
N VAL A 75 9.21 0.49 6.78
CA VAL A 75 9.00 1.92 6.53
C VAL A 75 8.08 2.20 5.33
N GLY A 76 8.15 1.37 4.30
CA GLY A 76 7.28 1.49 3.14
C GLY A 76 5.80 1.32 3.49
N PHE A 77 5.49 0.48 4.47
CA PHE A 77 4.13 0.23 4.93
C PHE A 77 3.65 1.24 5.97
N MET A 78 4.56 1.92 6.66
CA MET A 78 4.24 3.06 7.54
C MET A 78 3.96 4.33 6.75
N ALA A 79 4.59 4.50 5.58
CA ALA A 79 4.55 5.72 4.78
C ALA A 79 3.58 5.64 3.60
N SER A 80 3.22 4.45 3.13
CA SER A 80 2.50 4.29 1.88
C SER A 80 1.00 4.44 2.02
N ALA A 81 0.38 4.88 0.92
CA ALA A 81 -1.09 4.87 0.78
C ALA A 81 -1.70 3.45 0.79
N ALA A 82 -0.89 2.40 0.67
CA ALA A 82 -1.34 1.01 0.73
C ALA A 82 -1.43 0.47 2.18
N GLY A 83 -0.95 1.22 3.16
CA GLY A 83 -1.11 0.90 4.57
C GLY A 83 -1.94 1.96 5.25
N ASN A 84 -2.98 1.55 5.98
CA ASN A 84 -3.76 2.43 6.84
C ASN A 84 -3.05 2.63 8.19
N ALA A 85 -1.73 2.87 8.13
CA ALA A 85 -0.97 3.13 9.33
C ALA A 85 -1.57 4.32 10.09
N ASN A 86 -1.70 4.17 11.40
CA ASN A 86 -2.21 5.21 12.27
C ASN A 86 -1.62 5.05 13.69
N MET A 87 -1.98 5.94 14.58
CA MET A 87 -1.54 5.91 15.96
C MET A 87 -2.72 5.67 16.89
N ASP A 88 -2.52 4.85 17.91
CA ASP A 88 -3.51 4.67 18.96
C ASP A 88 -3.40 5.78 20.05
N ASN A 89 -4.37 5.82 20.96
CA ASN A 89 -4.45 6.80 22.03
C ASN A 89 -3.25 6.75 23.01
N SER A 90 -2.49 5.64 23.00
CA SER A 90 -1.26 5.50 23.78
C SER A 90 -0.01 5.99 23.05
N GLY A 91 -0.16 6.50 21.83
CA GLY A 91 0.93 6.99 20.99
C GLY A 91 1.80 5.86 20.41
N ARG A 92 1.21 4.69 20.19
CA ARG A 92 1.84 3.57 19.50
C ARG A 92 1.39 3.57 18.04
N VAL A 93 2.32 3.36 17.12
CA VAL A 93 2.01 3.27 15.69
C VAL A 93 1.55 1.85 15.34
N ILE A 94 0.38 1.76 14.72
CA ILE A 94 -0.18 0.53 14.18
C ILE A 94 -0.02 0.55 12.66
N TYR A 95 0.54 -0.52 12.09
CA TYR A 95 0.79 -0.60 10.66
C TYR A 95 0.85 -2.05 10.20
N ARG A 96 0.72 -2.26 8.91
CA ARG A 96 0.92 -3.56 8.28
C ARG A 96 2.42 -3.85 8.18
N GLY A 97 2.87 -4.95 8.75
CA GLY A 97 4.25 -5.38 8.63
C GLY A 97 4.60 -5.84 7.22
N MET A 98 5.88 -5.85 6.90
CA MET A 98 6.38 -6.45 5.68
C MET A 98 6.11 -7.96 5.72
N PRO A 99 5.49 -8.55 4.68
CA PRO A 99 5.34 -9.99 4.60
C PRO A 99 6.69 -10.70 4.66
N ALA A 100 6.75 -11.86 5.34
CA ALA A 100 7.95 -12.67 5.35
C ALA A 100 8.16 -13.27 3.95
N PHE A 101 9.00 -12.64 3.14
CA PHE A 101 9.40 -13.21 1.86
C PHE A 101 10.32 -14.41 2.13
N ALA A 102 9.90 -15.59 1.68
CA ALA A 102 10.80 -16.74 1.63
C ALA A 102 11.99 -16.37 0.73
N MET A 103 13.19 -16.47 1.24
CA MET A 103 14.38 -16.34 0.41
C MET A 103 14.34 -17.44 -0.66
N LEU A 104 14.64 -17.08 -1.90
CA LEU A 104 14.82 -18.01 -3.00
C LEU A 104 15.78 -19.11 -2.57
N ALA A 105 15.24 -20.26 -2.20
CA ALA A 105 16.04 -21.41 -1.86
C ALA A 105 16.70 -21.91 -3.16
N ARG A 106 18.01 -21.74 -3.27
CA ARG A 106 18.81 -22.37 -4.31
C ARG A 106 18.95 -23.84 -3.94
N GLN A 107 18.13 -24.68 -4.53
CA GLN A 107 18.31 -26.12 -4.43
C GLN A 107 19.34 -26.55 -5.48
N MET A 108 20.30 -27.36 -5.05
CA MET A 108 21.20 -28.06 -5.97
C MET A 108 20.57 -29.42 -6.30
N SER A 109 20.41 -29.70 -7.56
CA SER A 109 20.02 -31.06 -8.00
C SER A 109 21.11 -32.05 -7.62
N ALA A 110 20.77 -33.33 -7.63
CA ALA A 110 21.71 -34.43 -7.39
C ALA A 110 22.92 -34.38 -8.34
N ASN A 111 22.77 -33.76 -9.52
CA ASN A 111 23.82 -33.57 -10.53
C ASN A 111 24.62 -32.28 -10.39
N GLY A 112 24.46 -31.58 -9.28
CA GLY A 112 25.13 -30.29 -9.05
C GLY A 112 24.56 -29.09 -9.83
N THR A 113 23.51 -29.31 -10.63
CA THR A 113 22.86 -28.22 -11.38
C THR A 113 21.94 -27.44 -10.47
N PRO A 114 22.01 -26.08 -10.43
CA PRO A 114 21.08 -25.28 -9.63
C PRO A 114 19.66 -25.46 -10.17
N VAL A 115 18.75 -25.91 -9.29
CA VAL A 115 17.32 -25.91 -9.58
C VAL A 115 16.71 -24.74 -8.83
N PHE A 116 16.09 -23.82 -9.56
CA PHE A 116 15.38 -22.72 -8.96
C PHE A 116 13.89 -23.03 -8.92
N GLN A 117 13.36 -23.08 -7.73
CA GLN A 117 11.93 -23.20 -7.50
C GLN A 117 11.38 -21.83 -7.10
N ALA A 118 10.22 -21.45 -7.66
CA ALA A 118 9.53 -20.24 -7.22
C ALA A 118 9.26 -20.34 -5.71
N PRO A 119 9.59 -19.31 -4.93
CA PRO A 119 9.29 -19.33 -3.50
C PRO A 119 7.78 -19.35 -3.28
N ASP A 120 7.32 -20.09 -2.27
CA ASP A 120 5.94 -19.96 -1.82
C ASP A 120 5.80 -18.61 -1.11
N MET A 121 5.05 -17.71 -1.75
CA MET A 121 4.85 -16.36 -1.25
C MET A 121 3.73 -16.36 -0.20
N PRO A 122 3.93 -15.69 0.95
CA PRO A 122 2.89 -15.61 1.96
C PRO A 122 1.66 -14.89 1.43
N ASP A 123 0.49 -15.35 1.85
CA ASP A 123 -0.80 -14.72 1.60
C ASP A 123 -1.35 -13.99 2.85
N THR A 124 -0.54 -13.91 3.89
CA THR A 124 -0.87 -13.23 5.15
C THR A 124 0.29 -12.37 5.62
N THR A 125 -0.02 -11.34 6.39
CA THR A 125 0.96 -10.51 7.08
C THR A 125 0.44 -10.07 8.44
N ALA A 126 1.36 -9.71 9.33
CA ALA A 126 1.02 -9.22 10.66
C ALA A 126 0.57 -7.74 10.60
N VAL A 127 -0.44 -7.39 11.38
CA VAL A 127 -0.70 -6.03 11.84
C VAL A 127 0.11 -5.84 13.11
N LEU A 128 1.03 -4.91 13.07
CA LEU A 128 2.01 -4.64 14.11
C LEU A 128 1.68 -3.36 14.85
N ARG A 129 1.99 -3.34 16.14
CA ARG A 129 1.89 -2.18 17.01
C ARG A 129 3.24 -1.89 17.62
N ILE A 130 3.76 -0.70 17.43
CA ILE A 130 5.08 -0.33 17.91
C ILE A 130 5.04 0.92 18.77
N ASN A 131 5.67 0.84 19.93
CA ASN A 131 5.97 2.01 20.72
C ASN A 131 7.21 2.69 20.16
N VAL A 132 7.05 3.91 19.63
CA VAL A 132 8.13 4.64 18.97
C VAL A 132 9.27 4.98 19.92
N SER A 133 8.97 5.22 21.21
CA SER A 133 9.97 5.62 22.21
C SER A 133 10.78 4.43 22.75
N THR A 134 10.12 3.33 23.08
CA THR A 134 10.76 2.13 23.65
C THR A 134 11.19 1.12 22.60
N ARG A 135 10.67 1.27 21.34
CA ARG A 135 10.84 0.33 20.23
C ARG A 135 10.22 -1.05 20.49
N ALA A 136 9.42 -1.18 21.53
CA ALA A 136 8.69 -2.42 21.82
C ALA A 136 7.69 -2.69 20.71
N LEU A 137 7.73 -3.90 20.16
CA LEU A 137 6.91 -4.37 19.05
C LEU A 137 5.97 -5.46 19.55
N ASP A 138 4.71 -5.35 19.12
CA ASP A 138 3.64 -6.27 19.45
C ASP A 138 2.86 -6.64 18.17
N THR A 139 2.33 -7.87 18.12
CA THR A 139 1.48 -8.35 17.01
C THR A 139 0.02 -8.31 17.44
N ILE A 140 -0.77 -7.50 16.77
CA ILE A 140 -2.22 -7.35 17.01
C ILE A 140 -2.99 -8.56 16.46
N GLY A 141 -2.66 -8.93 15.21
CA GLY A 141 -3.30 -10.02 14.49
C GLY A 141 -2.69 -10.19 13.11
N PHE A 142 -3.31 -11.03 12.31
CA PHE A 142 -2.89 -11.27 10.94
C PHE A 142 -4.03 -10.91 9.98
N ILE A 143 -3.66 -10.37 8.83
CA ILE A 143 -4.57 -10.04 7.73
C ILE A 143 -4.13 -10.75 6.46
N LYS A 144 -5.12 -11.14 5.64
CA LYS A 144 -4.89 -11.72 4.33
C LYS A 144 -4.46 -10.65 3.34
N ILE A 145 -3.40 -10.95 2.59
CA ILE A 145 -2.86 -10.07 1.53
C ILE A 145 -2.91 -10.79 0.19
N PRO A 146 -2.81 -10.07 -0.94
CA PRO A 146 -2.73 -10.72 -2.24
C PRO A 146 -1.55 -11.70 -2.28
N LYS A 147 -1.82 -12.97 -2.60
CA LYS A 147 -0.75 -13.95 -2.84
C LYS A 147 -0.06 -13.59 -4.15
N VAL A 148 1.25 -13.36 -4.09
CA VAL A 148 2.06 -13.11 -5.27
C VAL A 148 2.40 -14.44 -5.92
N LYS A 149 1.93 -14.66 -7.14
CA LYS A 149 2.33 -15.80 -7.95
C LYS A 149 3.51 -15.41 -8.83
N MET A 150 4.48 -16.30 -8.97
CA MET A 150 5.67 -16.09 -9.79
C MET A 150 5.64 -17.00 -11.02
N ASP A 151 5.79 -16.39 -12.20
CA ASP A 151 6.12 -17.10 -13.43
C ASP A 151 7.64 -17.23 -13.51
N VAL A 152 8.13 -18.46 -13.65
CA VAL A 152 9.55 -18.76 -13.72
C VAL A 152 9.85 -19.39 -15.07
N GLN A 153 10.65 -18.72 -15.86
CA GLN A 153 11.08 -19.19 -17.18
C GLN A 153 12.58 -19.43 -17.17
N ASN A 154 13.00 -20.54 -17.74
CA ASN A 154 14.41 -20.83 -18.00
C ASN A 154 14.62 -20.90 -19.53
N VAL A 155 15.31 -19.90 -20.06
CA VAL A 155 15.65 -19.84 -21.49
C VAL A 155 17.17 -19.80 -21.59
N ASP A 156 17.76 -20.83 -22.19
CA ASP A 156 19.20 -20.94 -22.42
C ASP A 156 20.06 -20.75 -21.15
N GLY A 157 19.63 -21.32 -20.03
CA GLY A 157 20.33 -21.18 -18.74
C GLY A 157 20.16 -19.84 -18.06
N ARG A 158 19.34 -18.95 -18.61
CA ARG A 158 18.92 -17.70 -17.97
C ARG A 158 17.56 -17.88 -17.30
N ILE A 159 17.50 -17.64 -16.01
CA ILE A 159 16.26 -17.71 -15.26
C ILE A 159 15.66 -16.34 -15.18
N SER A 160 14.45 -16.20 -15.68
CA SER A 160 13.60 -15.02 -15.56
C SER A 160 12.43 -15.34 -14.63
N MET A 161 12.21 -14.50 -13.63
CA MET A 161 11.10 -14.63 -12.69
C MET A 161 10.26 -13.36 -12.75
N ARG A 162 8.96 -13.53 -12.94
CA ARG A 162 8.02 -12.41 -13.06
C ARG A 162 6.82 -12.64 -12.16
N SER A 163 6.39 -11.60 -11.45
CA SER A 163 5.15 -11.68 -10.68
C SER A 163 3.93 -11.63 -11.59
N MET A 164 2.94 -12.44 -11.27
CA MET A 164 1.62 -12.42 -11.90
C MET A 164 0.66 -11.66 -11.01
N ALA A 165 -0.05 -10.70 -11.57
CA ALA A 165 -1.03 -9.91 -10.85
C ALA A 165 -2.38 -10.63 -10.78
N ASN A 166 -2.93 -10.74 -9.58
CA ASN A 166 -4.35 -11.04 -9.40
C ASN A 166 -5.10 -9.71 -9.35
N PRO A 167 -5.93 -9.38 -10.33
CA PRO A 167 -6.62 -8.09 -10.35
C PRO A 167 -7.85 -8.05 -9.42
N LEU A 168 -8.27 -9.18 -8.86
CA LEU A 168 -9.42 -9.28 -7.97
C LEU A 168 -9.08 -10.13 -6.73
N PRO A 169 -8.06 -9.74 -5.94
CA PRO A 169 -7.62 -10.56 -4.82
C PRO A 169 -8.62 -10.51 -3.67
N LEU A 170 -8.89 -11.65 -3.06
CA LEU A 170 -9.61 -11.73 -1.80
C LEU A 170 -8.64 -11.41 -0.67
N VAL A 171 -8.82 -10.28 -0.02
CA VAL A 171 -7.92 -9.74 1.00
C VAL A 171 -8.66 -9.32 2.25
N ASP A 172 -7.91 -9.14 3.35
CA ASP A 172 -8.37 -8.43 4.54
C ASP A 172 -7.81 -7.00 4.54
N ASP A 173 -8.36 -6.17 5.41
CA ASP A 173 -7.86 -4.81 5.65
C ASP A 173 -7.89 -4.50 7.16
N PHE A 174 -7.39 -3.34 7.55
CA PHE A 174 -7.49 -2.87 8.94
C PHE A 174 -7.62 -1.35 9.01
N ALA A 175 -8.18 -0.89 10.12
CA ALA A 175 -8.19 0.54 10.47
C ALA A 175 -8.01 0.70 11.99
N VAL A 176 -7.52 1.87 12.39
CA VAL A 176 -7.39 2.27 13.80
C VAL A 176 -8.38 3.40 14.05
N LEU A 177 -9.30 3.20 14.98
CA LEU A 177 -10.33 4.16 15.33
C LEU A 177 -9.81 5.21 16.33
N SER A 178 -10.56 6.30 16.47
CA SER A 178 -10.23 7.42 17.36
C SER A 178 -10.21 7.04 18.85
N ASP A 179 -10.94 6.00 19.25
CA ASP A 179 -10.90 5.44 20.61
C ASP A 179 -9.71 4.52 20.88
N GLY A 180 -8.91 4.22 19.83
CA GLY A 180 -7.78 3.29 19.88
C GLY A 180 -8.15 1.84 19.59
N SER A 181 -9.42 1.53 19.29
CA SER A 181 -9.84 0.23 18.80
C SER A 181 -9.25 -0.04 17.41
N ILE A 182 -8.93 -1.30 17.14
CA ILE A 182 -8.40 -1.73 15.85
C ILE A 182 -9.41 -2.67 15.22
N ALA A 183 -9.87 -2.31 14.02
CA ALA A 183 -10.73 -3.13 13.19
C ALA A 183 -9.87 -3.97 12.24
N LEU A 184 -10.00 -5.29 12.29
CA LEU A 184 -9.49 -6.21 11.27
C LEU A 184 -10.68 -6.63 10.41
N ILE A 185 -10.75 -6.12 9.19
CA ILE A 185 -11.88 -6.32 8.28
C ILE A 185 -11.62 -7.56 7.44
N ARG A 186 -12.48 -8.57 7.55
CA ARG A 186 -12.35 -9.85 6.89
C ARG A 186 -13.05 -9.84 5.54
N GLY A 187 -12.28 -10.00 4.45
CA GLY A 187 -12.84 -9.93 3.11
C GLY A 187 -13.61 -11.17 2.68
N ARG A 188 -13.35 -12.34 3.30
CA ARG A 188 -13.94 -13.62 2.87
C ARG A 188 -15.46 -13.69 3.09
N ASP A 189 -15.92 -13.17 4.21
CA ASP A 189 -17.33 -13.23 4.64
C ASP A 189 -17.84 -11.89 5.18
N TYR A 190 -17.04 -10.86 5.02
CA TYR A 190 -17.31 -9.46 5.33
C TYR A 190 -17.83 -9.25 6.74
N HIS A 191 -16.94 -9.45 7.70
CA HIS A 191 -17.17 -9.12 9.11
C HIS A 191 -15.94 -8.42 9.69
N ILE A 192 -16.01 -7.96 10.93
CA ILE A 192 -14.93 -7.26 11.62
C ILE A 192 -14.55 -8.04 12.87
N ASP A 193 -13.24 -8.28 13.01
CA ASP A 193 -12.64 -8.67 14.29
C ASP A 193 -12.10 -7.41 14.95
N TRP A 194 -12.67 -7.05 16.08
CA TRP A 194 -12.22 -5.94 16.89
C TRP A 194 -11.11 -6.36 17.83
N VAL A 195 -10.11 -5.51 17.98
CA VAL A 195 -9.15 -5.54 19.08
C VAL A 195 -9.29 -4.22 19.83
N ARG A 196 -9.90 -4.29 21.00
CA ARG A 196 -10.18 -3.13 21.84
C ARG A 196 -8.91 -2.59 22.54
N PRO A 197 -8.91 -1.34 23.04
CA PRO A 197 -7.74 -0.76 23.72
C PRO A 197 -7.25 -1.55 24.93
N ASP A 198 -8.16 -2.23 25.63
CA ASP A 198 -7.86 -3.13 26.77
C ASP A 198 -7.31 -4.50 26.35
N GLY A 199 -7.27 -4.80 25.05
CA GLY A 199 -6.82 -6.05 24.47
C GLY A 199 -7.93 -7.08 24.27
N THR A 200 -9.17 -6.79 24.64
CA THR A 200 -10.33 -7.65 24.37
C THR A 200 -10.51 -7.84 22.86
N LYS A 201 -10.84 -9.06 22.46
CA LYS A 201 -11.11 -9.41 21.03
C LYS A 201 -12.55 -9.89 20.91
N GLU A 202 -13.22 -9.36 19.91
CA GLU A 202 -14.60 -9.72 19.59
C GLU A 202 -14.82 -9.68 18.08
N SER A 203 -15.70 -10.57 17.57
CA SER A 203 -16.06 -10.60 16.15
C SER A 203 -17.51 -10.19 15.98
N THR A 204 -17.78 -9.41 14.94
CA THR A 204 -19.15 -8.99 14.61
C THR A 204 -19.90 -10.07 13.84
N ALA A 205 -21.19 -9.89 13.68
CA ALA A 205 -21.94 -10.56 12.64
C ALA A 205 -21.44 -10.13 11.25
N LYS A 206 -21.81 -10.87 10.21
CA LYS A 206 -21.49 -10.50 8.83
C LYS A 206 -22.21 -9.21 8.43
N ILE A 207 -21.45 -8.29 7.84
CA ILE A 207 -22.02 -7.04 7.32
C ILE A 207 -22.86 -7.37 6.08
N PRO A 208 -24.07 -6.82 5.95
CA PRO A 208 -24.93 -7.05 4.79
C PRO A 208 -24.25 -6.60 3.50
N PHE A 209 -24.06 -7.53 2.56
CA PHE A 209 -23.44 -7.29 1.28
C PHE A 209 -24.11 -8.10 0.17
N ASP A 210 -24.29 -7.49 -1.01
CA ASP A 210 -24.87 -8.17 -2.18
C ASP A 210 -23.78 -8.97 -2.90
N TRP A 211 -23.57 -10.21 -2.50
CA TRP A 211 -22.56 -11.08 -3.12
C TRP A 211 -22.89 -11.38 -4.57
N LYS A 212 -21.99 -11.01 -5.49
CA LYS A 212 -22.09 -11.39 -6.90
C LYS A 212 -21.21 -12.60 -7.16
N ARG A 213 -21.81 -13.70 -7.60
CA ARG A 213 -21.08 -14.83 -8.15
C ARG A 213 -20.51 -14.45 -9.51
N LEU A 214 -19.25 -14.78 -9.76
CA LEU A 214 -18.55 -14.53 -11.00
C LEU A 214 -18.58 -15.79 -11.86
N THR A 215 -19.04 -15.67 -13.09
CA THR A 215 -18.88 -16.72 -14.10
C THR A 215 -17.47 -16.64 -14.69
N GLU A 216 -17.09 -17.66 -15.46
CA GLU A 216 -15.78 -17.64 -16.15
C GLU A 216 -15.69 -16.45 -17.12
N GLU A 217 -16.80 -16.13 -17.81
CA GLU A 217 -16.89 -14.98 -18.70
C GLU A 217 -16.71 -13.66 -17.94
N ASP A 218 -17.33 -13.51 -16.75
CA ASP A 218 -17.15 -12.32 -15.89
C ASP A 218 -15.66 -12.15 -15.51
N LYS A 219 -14.99 -13.24 -15.14
CA LYS A 219 -13.57 -13.25 -14.74
C LYS A 219 -12.66 -12.83 -15.90
N ILE A 220 -12.88 -13.39 -17.08
CA ILE A 220 -12.14 -13.05 -18.30
C ILE A 220 -12.37 -11.58 -18.66
N ALA A 221 -13.62 -11.14 -18.72
CA ALA A 221 -13.98 -9.76 -19.04
C ALA A 221 -13.35 -8.76 -18.04
N PHE A 222 -13.28 -9.15 -16.76
CA PHE A 222 -12.62 -8.32 -15.76
C PHE A 222 -11.11 -8.18 -16.01
N ILE A 223 -10.40 -9.26 -16.26
CA ILE A 223 -8.97 -9.24 -16.61
C ILE A 223 -8.73 -8.37 -17.83
N ASP A 224 -9.54 -8.53 -18.87
CA ASP A 224 -9.38 -7.78 -20.13
C ASP A 224 -9.68 -6.28 -19.95
N SER A 225 -10.65 -5.95 -19.09
CA SER A 225 -10.91 -4.54 -18.73
C SER A 225 -9.72 -3.87 -18.04
N VAL A 226 -9.03 -4.60 -17.16
CA VAL A 226 -7.84 -4.11 -16.48
C VAL A 226 -6.64 -3.99 -17.44
N LYS A 227 -6.47 -4.94 -18.37
CA LYS A 227 -5.46 -4.83 -19.44
C LYS A 227 -5.69 -3.58 -20.29
N ALA A 228 -6.91 -3.40 -20.81
CA ALA A 228 -7.29 -2.25 -21.61
C ALA A 228 -7.12 -0.91 -20.86
N TYR A 229 -7.42 -0.88 -19.57
CA TYR A 229 -7.15 0.30 -18.73
C TYR A 229 -5.65 0.62 -18.69
N ARG A 230 -4.78 -0.37 -18.46
CA ARG A 230 -3.32 -0.15 -18.42
C ARG A 230 -2.73 0.23 -19.76
N GLU A 231 -3.20 -0.34 -20.85
CA GLU A 231 -2.78 0.05 -22.19
C GLU A 231 -3.09 1.52 -22.47
N ARG A 232 -4.28 1.99 -22.07
CA ARG A 232 -4.70 3.39 -22.24
C ARG A 232 -3.97 4.35 -21.32
N MET A 233 -3.74 3.98 -20.05
CA MET A 233 -3.17 4.86 -19.03
C MET A 233 -1.65 4.76 -18.91
N GLY A 234 -1.04 3.76 -19.56
CA GLY A 234 0.39 3.49 -19.51
C GLY A 234 0.81 2.48 -18.43
N PRO A 235 2.02 1.93 -18.54
CA PRO A 235 2.51 0.82 -17.70
C PRO A 235 2.65 1.17 -16.21
N ASN A 236 2.80 2.45 -15.89
CA ASN A 236 2.94 2.94 -14.51
C ASN A 236 1.62 3.47 -13.93
N ALA A 237 0.50 3.27 -14.63
CA ALA A 237 -0.80 3.68 -14.12
C ALA A 237 -1.14 2.90 -12.85
N PRO A 238 -1.68 3.58 -11.81
CA PRO A 238 -2.18 2.89 -10.64
C PRO A 238 -3.30 1.92 -11.08
N MET A 239 -3.30 0.73 -10.49
CA MET A 239 -4.35 -0.25 -10.79
C MET A 239 -5.71 0.27 -10.32
N PRO A 240 -6.80 0.05 -11.11
CA PRO A 240 -8.13 0.47 -10.71
C PRO A 240 -8.50 -0.13 -9.34
N GLY A 241 -9.17 0.66 -8.50
CA GLY A 241 -9.71 0.18 -7.23
C GLY A 241 -8.73 0.01 -6.07
N GLY A 242 -7.49 0.47 -6.17
CA GLY A 242 -6.51 0.31 -5.08
C GLY A 242 -5.76 -1.03 -5.12
N MET A 243 -5.75 -1.71 -6.24
CA MET A 243 -4.97 -2.95 -6.50
C MET A 243 -3.45 -2.75 -6.40
N GLY A 244 -2.97 -1.60 -5.93
CA GLY A 244 -1.55 -1.21 -5.84
C GLY A 244 -0.73 -1.96 -4.78
N GLY A 245 -1.13 -3.17 -4.40
CA GLY A 245 -0.43 -3.94 -3.35
C GLY A 245 0.44 -5.11 -3.86
N VAL A 246 0.44 -5.40 -5.14
CA VAL A 246 1.28 -6.48 -5.69
C VAL A 246 2.61 -5.88 -6.14
N PRO A 247 3.73 -6.17 -5.46
CA PRO A 247 5.02 -5.73 -5.93
C PRO A 247 5.30 -6.33 -7.31
N ASN A 248 5.61 -5.49 -8.28
CA ASN A 248 6.08 -5.96 -9.58
C ASN A 248 7.53 -6.45 -9.41
N ILE A 249 7.67 -7.76 -9.19
CA ILE A 249 8.97 -8.41 -9.03
C ILE A 249 9.40 -8.93 -10.39
N ASN A 250 10.48 -8.37 -10.91
CA ASN A 250 11.15 -8.90 -12.09
C ASN A 250 12.61 -9.19 -11.70
N MET A 251 13.00 -10.45 -11.75
CA MET A 251 14.35 -10.89 -11.41
C MET A 251 14.92 -11.70 -12.54
N GLN A 252 16.10 -11.36 -12.99
CA GLN A 252 16.88 -12.15 -13.94
C GLN A 252 18.12 -12.68 -13.24
N ILE A 253 18.36 -14.00 -13.35
CA ILE A 253 19.52 -14.69 -12.79
C ILE A 253 20.18 -15.44 -13.94
N GLY A 254 21.45 -15.14 -14.19
CA GLY A 254 22.25 -15.83 -15.19
C GLY A 254 23.04 -14.87 -16.07
N GLY A 255 24.30 -15.07 -16.14
CA GLY A 255 25.26 -14.39 -17.05
C GLY A 255 26.25 -15.43 -17.50
N THR A 256 26.60 -15.41 -18.78
CA THR A 256 27.58 -16.24 -19.43
C THR A 256 28.91 -16.30 -18.65
N PRO A 257 29.54 -17.48 -18.46
CA PRO A 257 30.93 -17.56 -18.08
C PRO A 257 31.78 -17.24 -19.32
N GLY A 258 32.18 -15.99 -19.46
CA GLY A 258 33.04 -15.62 -20.59
C GLY A 258 33.39 -14.13 -20.52
N GLY A 259 34.57 -13.83 -19.94
CA GLY A 259 35.20 -12.51 -20.05
C GLY A 259 35.47 -11.80 -18.73
N GLY A 260 36.62 -12.06 -18.13
CA GLY A 260 37.46 -11.15 -17.37
C GLY A 260 36.88 -10.36 -16.19
N GLY A 261 37.13 -10.80 -14.96
CA GLY A 261 37.35 -9.92 -13.81
C GLY A 261 36.13 -9.18 -13.26
N GLY A 262 35.31 -9.86 -12.49
CA GLY A 262 34.26 -9.20 -11.71
C GLY A 262 33.60 -10.21 -10.77
N GLY A 263 33.50 -9.85 -9.49
CA GLY A 263 33.00 -10.67 -8.41
C GLY A 263 31.59 -11.28 -8.60
N PRO A 264 31.08 -12.05 -7.64
CA PRO A 264 29.92 -12.92 -7.80
C PRO A 264 28.68 -12.13 -8.23
N GLY A 265 28.06 -12.63 -9.31
CA GLY A 265 26.95 -12.12 -10.09
C GLY A 265 26.06 -11.06 -9.45
N GLN A 266 25.98 -9.92 -10.09
CA GLN A 266 25.06 -8.83 -9.75
C GLN A 266 23.60 -9.32 -9.78
N ARG A 267 23.00 -9.37 -8.62
CA ARG A 267 21.57 -9.59 -8.46
C ARG A 267 20.88 -8.23 -8.53
N THR A 268 20.22 -7.95 -9.63
CA THR A 268 19.37 -6.76 -9.73
C THR A 268 17.96 -7.14 -9.29
N MET A 269 17.61 -6.80 -8.05
CA MET A 269 16.25 -6.89 -7.56
C MET A 269 15.57 -5.54 -7.86
N VAL A 270 14.68 -5.52 -8.84
CA VAL A 270 13.83 -4.36 -9.11
C VAL A 270 12.50 -4.58 -8.43
N LEU A 271 12.35 -4.02 -7.23
CA LEU A 271 11.04 -3.84 -6.59
C LEU A 271 10.42 -2.58 -7.23
N GLY A 272 9.50 -2.79 -8.17
CA GLY A 272 8.83 -1.68 -8.83
C GLY A 272 7.65 -1.17 -8.03
N ASP A 273 7.64 0.05 -7.76
CA ASP A 273 6.66 1.15 -7.81
C ASP A 273 7.24 2.43 -7.17
N GLY A 274 8.56 2.60 -7.22
CA GLY A 274 9.23 3.87 -6.95
C GLY A 274 9.86 4.43 -8.23
N PRO A 275 9.93 5.75 -8.39
CA PRO A 275 10.70 6.34 -9.49
C PRO A 275 12.15 5.90 -9.37
N GLN A 276 12.62 5.21 -10.40
CA GLN A 276 14.01 4.78 -10.54
C GLN A 276 14.98 5.92 -10.22
N PRO A 277 16.03 5.69 -9.43
CA PRO A 277 17.07 6.70 -9.26
C PRO A 277 17.71 6.99 -10.62
N ARG A 278 17.72 8.24 -11.05
CA ARG A 278 18.49 8.67 -12.21
C ARG A 278 19.97 8.40 -11.93
N PRO A 279 20.72 7.85 -12.88
CA PRO A 279 22.15 7.70 -12.73
C PRO A 279 22.79 9.08 -12.49
N ASN A 280 23.64 9.13 -11.51
CA ASN A 280 24.37 10.32 -11.10
C ASN A 280 25.32 10.75 -12.24
N PRO A 281 25.30 12.00 -12.73
CA PRO A 281 26.17 12.42 -13.80
C PRO A 281 27.53 12.94 -13.23
N ALA A 282 28.30 12.05 -12.63
CA ALA A 282 29.69 12.39 -12.33
C ALA A 282 30.56 11.12 -12.29
N GLY A 283 31.27 10.87 -13.36
CA GLY A 283 32.32 9.83 -13.41
C GLY A 283 32.40 9.20 -14.79
N GLY A 284 32.95 9.86 -15.75
CA GLY A 284 33.18 9.34 -17.09
C GLY A 284 34.19 8.21 -17.10
N ALA A 285 33.76 7.07 -17.67
CA ALA A 285 34.66 6.10 -18.31
C ALA A 285 34.15 5.92 -19.76
N PRO A 286 35.00 6.05 -20.77
CA PRO A 286 34.63 5.89 -22.17
C PRO A 286 34.60 4.41 -22.53
N GLY A 287 33.44 3.90 -22.97
CA GLY A 287 33.36 2.59 -23.61
C GLY A 287 32.23 1.68 -23.14
N GLY A 288 31.03 2.18 -22.89
CA GLY A 288 29.83 1.37 -22.72
C GLY A 288 28.96 1.45 -23.98
N ALA A 289 28.58 0.31 -24.54
CA ALA A 289 27.59 0.23 -25.61
C ALA A 289 26.30 0.99 -25.23
N PRO A 290 25.56 1.59 -26.19
CA PRO A 290 24.36 2.35 -25.88
C PRO A 290 23.36 1.44 -25.16
N GLY A 291 23.14 1.71 -23.88
CA GLY A 291 22.14 1.01 -23.07
C GLY A 291 20.78 1.19 -23.70
N GLY A 292 20.21 0.12 -24.23
CA GLY A 292 18.86 0.10 -24.74
C GLY A 292 17.91 0.63 -23.67
N ALA A 293 16.92 1.41 -24.07
CA ALA A 293 15.86 1.89 -23.17
C ALA A 293 15.29 0.68 -22.41
N PRO A 294 14.97 0.81 -21.10
CA PRO A 294 14.43 -0.28 -20.32
C PRO A 294 13.16 -0.80 -21.00
N VAL A 295 13.20 -2.05 -21.45
CA VAL A 295 12.06 -2.71 -22.07
C VAL A 295 11.02 -2.90 -20.97
N VAL A 296 9.98 -2.07 -21.00
CA VAL A 296 8.84 -2.21 -20.10
C VAL A 296 8.09 -3.47 -20.53
N GLN A 297 8.26 -4.54 -19.76
CA GLN A 297 7.58 -5.79 -20.04
C GLN A 297 6.10 -5.69 -19.61
N PRO A 298 5.16 -6.27 -20.39
CA PRO A 298 3.76 -6.28 -20.06
C PRO A 298 3.52 -7.01 -18.72
N LEU A 299 2.58 -6.51 -17.93
CA LEU A 299 2.16 -7.16 -16.68
C LEU A 299 1.50 -8.51 -17.02
N LEU A 300 1.93 -9.56 -16.34
CA LEU A 300 1.27 -10.86 -16.40
C LEU A 300 0.11 -10.90 -15.41
N PHE A 301 -0.99 -11.52 -15.82
CA PHE A 301 -2.13 -11.77 -14.96
C PHE A 301 -2.23 -13.27 -14.66
N VAL A 302 -2.77 -13.57 -13.48
CA VAL A 302 -3.16 -14.95 -13.17
C VAL A 302 -4.27 -15.42 -14.12
N PRO A 303 -4.38 -16.72 -14.42
CA PRO A 303 -5.50 -17.27 -15.18
C PRO A 303 -6.86 -16.97 -14.53
N ALA A 304 -7.93 -16.94 -15.32
CA ALA A 304 -9.26 -16.58 -14.85
C ALA A 304 -9.80 -17.54 -13.79
N ASP A 305 -9.50 -18.82 -13.89
CA ASP A 305 -9.89 -19.85 -12.91
C ASP A 305 -9.26 -19.66 -11.52
N GLU A 306 -8.20 -18.86 -11.42
CA GLU A 306 -7.58 -18.47 -10.14
C GLU A 306 -8.22 -17.23 -9.48
N LEU A 307 -9.12 -16.56 -10.17
CA LEU A 307 -9.92 -15.49 -9.58
C LEU A 307 -11.00 -16.08 -8.64
N PRO A 308 -11.41 -15.34 -7.60
CA PRO A 308 -12.42 -15.81 -6.66
C PRO A 308 -13.77 -16.06 -7.36
N ASP A 309 -14.55 -17.03 -6.85
CA ASP A 309 -15.89 -17.32 -7.37
C ASP A 309 -16.92 -16.26 -7.04
N TYR A 310 -16.62 -15.42 -6.07
CA TYR A 310 -17.45 -14.29 -5.70
C TYR A 310 -16.62 -13.00 -5.73
N GLN A 311 -17.25 -11.94 -6.20
CA GLN A 311 -16.62 -10.62 -6.18
C GLN A 311 -16.29 -10.24 -4.73
N PRO A 312 -15.01 -9.88 -4.43
CA PRO A 312 -14.63 -9.42 -3.10
C PRO A 312 -15.38 -8.14 -2.72
N PRO A 313 -15.68 -7.93 -1.44
CA PRO A 313 -16.39 -6.74 -1.00
C PRO A 313 -15.54 -5.47 -1.14
N PHE A 314 -14.22 -5.57 -1.05
CA PHE A 314 -13.30 -4.43 -1.10
C PHE A 314 -11.89 -4.84 -1.57
N PHE A 315 -11.07 -3.85 -1.88
CA PHE A 315 -9.63 -4.01 -2.13
C PHE A 315 -8.80 -3.61 -0.90
N SER A 316 -7.53 -3.98 -0.87
CA SER A 316 -6.59 -3.53 0.16
C SER A 316 -6.50 -2.00 0.21
N GLY A 317 -6.48 -1.42 1.41
CA GLY A 317 -6.46 0.02 1.62
C GLY A 317 -7.85 0.68 1.52
N ALA A 318 -8.91 -0.12 1.56
CA ALA A 318 -10.30 0.36 1.49
C ALA A 318 -10.79 0.99 2.80
N ALA A 319 -10.27 0.53 3.94
CA ALA A 319 -10.76 0.89 5.26
C ALA A 319 -10.11 2.17 5.79
N ARG A 320 -10.90 3.05 6.39
CA ARG A 320 -10.46 4.27 7.07
C ARG A 320 -11.36 4.54 8.26
N ALA A 321 -10.79 5.05 9.34
CA ALA A 321 -11.58 5.59 10.44
C ALA A 321 -11.81 7.08 10.24
N ASP A 322 -12.99 7.58 10.58
CA ASP A 322 -13.25 9.01 10.66
C ASP A 322 -12.91 9.60 12.05
N ALA A 323 -13.03 10.90 12.18
CA ALA A 323 -12.75 11.59 13.43
C ALA A 323 -13.84 11.34 14.51
N ASP A 324 -15.01 10.88 14.11
CA ASP A 324 -16.16 10.65 14.98
C ASP A 324 -16.28 9.18 15.44
N GLY A 325 -15.24 8.36 15.12
CA GLY A 325 -15.13 6.97 15.58
C GLY A 325 -15.89 5.96 14.73
N ARG A 326 -16.23 6.30 13.48
CA ARG A 326 -16.86 5.39 12.52
C ARG A 326 -15.81 4.79 11.58
N LEU A 327 -16.06 3.59 11.13
CA LEU A 327 -15.26 2.91 10.13
C LEU A 327 -15.90 3.07 8.76
N TRP A 328 -15.14 3.56 7.80
CA TRP A 328 -15.54 3.73 6.40
C TRP A 328 -14.81 2.71 5.54
N ILE A 329 -15.55 1.87 4.82
CA ILE A 329 -14.99 0.83 3.95
C ILE A 329 -15.43 1.10 2.51
N ARG A 330 -14.49 1.39 1.64
CA ARG A 330 -14.76 1.55 0.22
C ARG A 330 -15.07 0.19 -0.40
N THR A 331 -16.32 -0.04 -0.77
CA THR A 331 -16.76 -1.29 -1.36
C THR A 331 -16.60 -1.34 -2.87
N ILE A 332 -16.53 -2.55 -3.42
CA ILE A 332 -16.59 -2.82 -4.86
C ILE A 332 -18.05 -3.05 -5.20
N PRO A 333 -18.72 -2.15 -5.96
CA PRO A 333 -20.13 -2.30 -6.31
C PRO A 333 -20.35 -3.57 -7.13
N THR A 334 -21.37 -4.35 -6.75
CA THR A 334 -21.76 -5.57 -7.46
C THR A 334 -22.74 -5.30 -8.60
N LYS A 335 -23.36 -4.13 -8.58
CA LYS A 335 -24.22 -3.62 -9.65
C LYS A 335 -23.59 -2.37 -10.23
N GLY A 336 -23.72 -2.18 -11.54
CA GLY A 336 -23.27 -0.95 -12.19
C GLY A 336 -24.01 0.26 -11.59
N LEU A 337 -23.28 1.06 -10.82
CA LEU A 337 -23.80 2.30 -10.27
C LEU A 337 -23.36 3.45 -11.18
N ALA A 338 -24.33 4.23 -11.64
CA ALA A 338 -24.01 5.55 -12.20
C ALA A 338 -23.58 6.44 -11.03
N GLY A 339 -22.29 6.72 -10.93
CA GLY A 339 -21.77 7.58 -9.85
C GLY A 339 -20.33 7.21 -9.47
N GLY A 340 -19.90 7.75 -8.34
CA GLY A 340 -18.57 7.53 -7.79
C GLY A 340 -18.50 6.37 -6.79
N PRO A 341 -17.40 6.30 -6.03
CA PRO A 341 -17.17 5.24 -5.06
C PRO A 341 -18.25 5.17 -3.98
N VAL A 342 -18.56 3.95 -3.55
CA VAL A 342 -19.49 3.69 -2.45
C VAL A 342 -18.68 3.26 -1.22
N TYR A 343 -19.09 3.76 -0.08
CA TYR A 343 -18.53 3.43 1.22
C TYR A 343 -19.61 2.88 2.14
N ASP A 344 -19.33 1.75 2.77
CA ASP A 344 -20.09 1.29 3.92
C ASP A 344 -19.56 2.00 5.17
N VAL A 345 -20.44 2.63 5.92
CA VAL A 345 -20.14 3.31 7.19
C VAL A 345 -20.62 2.44 8.32
N ILE A 346 -19.71 2.08 9.20
CA ILE A 346 -19.92 1.11 10.27
C ILE A 346 -19.59 1.78 11.59
N ASP A 347 -20.43 1.57 12.58
CA ASP A 347 -20.24 2.11 13.92
C ASP A 347 -19.26 1.26 14.76
N ASN A 348 -19.03 1.69 15.98
CA ASN A 348 -18.13 1.02 16.92
C ASN A 348 -18.69 -0.32 17.44
N ALA A 349 -19.98 -0.60 17.27
CA ALA A 349 -20.58 -1.91 17.53
C ALA A 349 -20.38 -2.90 16.36
N GLY A 350 -19.95 -2.40 15.20
CA GLY A 350 -19.79 -3.20 14.00
C GLY A 350 -21.04 -3.27 13.14
N GLU A 351 -22.00 -2.40 13.38
CA GLU A 351 -23.26 -2.32 12.65
C GLU A 351 -23.12 -1.40 11.43
N LEU A 352 -23.66 -1.84 10.28
CA LEU A 352 -23.74 -0.99 9.09
C LEU A 352 -24.81 0.07 9.31
N VAL A 353 -24.38 1.33 9.52
CA VAL A 353 -25.31 2.45 9.78
C VAL A 353 -25.70 3.20 8.52
N GLU A 354 -24.83 3.22 7.50
CA GLU A 354 -25.09 3.98 6.28
C GLU A 354 -24.26 3.47 5.10
N ARG A 355 -24.73 3.72 3.87
CA ARG A 355 -23.98 3.61 2.62
C ARG A 355 -23.89 4.95 1.94
N VAL A 356 -22.67 5.47 1.83
CA VAL A 356 -22.42 6.78 1.27
C VAL A 356 -21.82 6.65 -0.12
N GLN A 357 -22.47 7.22 -1.12
CA GLN A 357 -21.90 7.35 -2.45
C GLN A 357 -21.25 8.71 -2.62
N VAL A 358 -19.96 8.72 -2.86
CA VAL A 358 -19.19 9.93 -3.16
C VAL A 358 -19.36 10.26 -4.65
N PRO A 359 -19.45 11.55 -5.05
CA PRO A 359 -19.57 11.91 -6.47
C PRO A 359 -18.47 11.30 -7.33
N ALA A 360 -18.78 11.10 -8.63
CA ALA A 360 -17.80 10.62 -9.60
C ALA A 360 -16.56 11.50 -9.60
N ASP A 361 -15.39 10.93 -9.90
CA ASP A 361 -14.10 11.62 -9.90
C ASP A 361 -13.67 12.19 -8.54
N ARG A 362 -14.30 11.74 -7.44
CA ARG A 362 -13.92 12.09 -6.09
C ARG A 362 -13.44 10.85 -5.32
N SER A 363 -12.52 11.08 -4.39
CA SER A 363 -12.08 10.06 -3.44
C SER A 363 -11.82 10.69 -2.07
N ILE A 364 -12.19 9.99 -1.01
CA ILE A 364 -11.95 10.45 0.36
C ILE A 364 -10.43 10.41 0.63
N VAL A 365 -9.89 11.53 1.09
CA VAL A 365 -8.47 11.67 1.48
C VAL A 365 -8.28 11.95 2.96
N GLY A 366 -9.33 12.35 3.67
CA GLY A 366 -9.28 12.60 5.10
C GLY A 366 -10.65 12.92 5.68
N PHE A 367 -10.70 12.97 6.99
CA PHE A 367 -11.89 13.30 7.78
C PHE A 367 -11.58 14.42 8.77
N GLY A 368 -12.59 15.20 9.08
CA GLY A 368 -12.62 16.15 10.18
C GLY A 368 -13.76 15.82 11.15
N ALA A 369 -13.74 16.41 12.32
CA ALA A 369 -14.79 16.21 13.31
C ALA A 369 -16.15 16.73 12.81
N GLY A 370 -17.23 16.12 13.30
CA GLY A 370 -18.60 16.52 12.97
C GLY A 370 -19.02 16.15 11.55
N GLY A 371 -18.61 15.00 11.05
CA GLY A 371 -18.99 14.49 9.73
C GLY A 371 -18.32 15.22 8.55
N VAL A 372 -17.26 15.97 8.80
CA VAL A 372 -16.50 16.62 7.71
C VAL A 372 -15.68 15.60 6.95
N VAL A 373 -15.77 15.65 5.60
CA VAL A 373 -15.04 14.78 4.69
C VAL A 373 -14.22 15.63 3.73
N TYR A 374 -12.94 15.31 3.58
CA TYR A 374 -12.08 15.93 2.58
C TYR A 374 -11.97 15.02 1.36
N LEU A 375 -12.32 15.58 0.20
CA LEU A 375 -12.39 14.87 -1.07
C LEU A 375 -11.30 15.37 -2.02
N ARG A 376 -10.55 14.45 -2.60
CA ARG A 376 -9.67 14.76 -3.74
C ARG A 376 -10.46 14.68 -5.03
N VAL A 377 -10.35 15.70 -5.87
CA VAL A 377 -10.86 15.73 -7.24
C VAL A 377 -9.81 15.17 -8.19
N GLY A 378 -10.09 14.04 -8.82
CA GLY A 378 -9.11 13.30 -9.64
C GLY A 378 -8.55 14.12 -10.79
N ALA A 379 -9.39 14.82 -11.55
CA ALA A 379 -8.99 15.60 -12.72
C ALA A 379 -8.06 16.77 -12.38
N THR A 380 -8.24 17.42 -11.22
CA THR A 380 -7.52 18.67 -10.88
C THR A 380 -6.53 18.52 -9.74
N ASN A 381 -6.54 17.37 -9.04
CA ASN A 381 -5.81 17.15 -7.77
C ASN A 381 -6.12 18.19 -6.68
N LYS A 382 -7.26 18.86 -6.76
CA LYS A 382 -7.74 19.76 -5.71
C LYS A 382 -8.34 18.95 -4.56
N ILE A 383 -8.34 19.55 -3.38
CA ILE A 383 -9.05 19.03 -2.21
C ILE A 383 -10.30 19.89 -2.01
N GLU A 384 -11.44 19.24 -1.81
CA GLU A 384 -12.73 19.87 -1.51
C GLU A 384 -13.17 19.42 -0.12
N LYS A 385 -13.80 20.32 0.64
CA LYS A 385 -14.44 20.03 1.92
C LYS A 385 -15.91 19.75 1.68
N ALA A 386 -16.40 18.66 2.20
CA ALA A 386 -17.81 18.25 2.18
C ALA A 386 -18.26 17.85 3.57
N SER A 387 -19.55 17.70 3.78
CA SER A 387 -20.14 17.15 5.00
C SER A 387 -20.96 15.93 4.63
N ALA A 388 -20.71 14.82 5.31
CA ALA A 388 -21.65 13.70 5.35
C ALA A 388 -22.81 14.13 6.24
N LYS A 389 -24.02 14.18 5.68
CA LYS A 389 -25.24 14.53 6.44
C LYS A 389 -25.90 13.28 6.91
#